data_47b97d848bbaca8bf2c1a22650271f7c
#
_entry.id   47b97d848bbaca8bf2c1a22650271f7c
#
_cell.length_a   1.000
_cell.length_b   1.000
_cell.length_c   1.000
_cell.angle_alpha   90.00
_cell.angle_beta   90.00
_cell.angle_gamma   90.00
#
_symmetry.space_group_name_H-M   'P 1'
#
loop_
_entity.id
_entity.type
_entity.pdbx_description
1 polymer ?
#
loop_
_entity_poly.entity_id
_entity_poly.type
_entity_poly.pdbx_seq_one_letter_code
_entity_poly.pdbx_strand_id
1 'polypeptide(L)'
;GAARVKELVEEEKHSLSGTFRLGVLPTVAPYLLPRFFPRLRKEHPETDLRVVELKTKEICQALREGILDAAILVRLPETEGYVQTPLYYEQFVVYVSRGEALFDRTSIRTSDLEGEPLWLLDEGHCFRDQLVKFCHLPAAREAQKTYTLGSIETFMRMVEGGQGVTFIPELALEQLTVEQKELVRPFALPIPTRQVVLLTTGDFVRHSLRDLL
;
A
#
# COMPACT_ATOMS: atom_id res chain seq x y z
N GLY A 1 -12.93 -36.73 -3.83
CA GLY A 1 -14.30 -37.10 -3.53
C GLY A 1 -15.00 -36.14 -2.59
N ALA A 2 -16.23 -36.46 -2.23
CA ALA A 2 -17.08 -35.64 -1.37
C ALA A 2 -16.45 -35.31 0.01
N ALA A 3 -15.69 -36.26 0.58
CA ALA A 3 -14.96 -36.04 1.84
C ALA A 3 -13.95 -34.88 1.74
N ARG A 4 -13.21 -34.78 0.64
CA ARG A 4 -12.25 -33.72 0.42
C ARG A 4 -12.89 -32.35 0.26
N VAL A 5 -14.03 -32.30 -0.45
CA VAL A 5 -14.81 -31.05 -0.60
C VAL A 5 -15.33 -30.59 0.75
N LYS A 6 -15.82 -31.51 1.59
CA LYS A 6 -16.29 -31.19 2.93
C LYS A 6 -15.18 -30.65 3.83
N GLU A 7 -13.98 -31.27 3.78
CA GLU A 7 -12.81 -30.77 4.50
C GLU A 7 -12.43 -29.34 4.08
N LEU A 8 -12.40 -29.07 2.78
CA LEU A 8 -12.08 -27.74 2.25
C LEU A 8 -13.12 -26.70 2.70
N VAL A 9 -14.40 -27.04 2.69
CA VAL A 9 -15.46 -26.13 3.15
C VAL A 9 -15.34 -25.86 4.65
N GLU A 10 -15.01 -26.87 5.43
CA GLU A 10 -14.81 -26.71 6.87
C GLU A 10 -13.55 -25.91 7.20
N GLU A 11 -12.45 -26.13 6.48
CA GLU A 11 -11.23 -25.33 6.59
C GLU A 11 -11.51 -23.85 6.26
N GLU A 12 -12.29 -23.59 5.21
CA GLU A 12 -12.66 -22.22 4.84
C GLU A 12 -13.56 -21.57 5.90
N LYS A 13 -14.50 -22.29 6.48
CA LYS A 13 -15.30 -21.81 7.62
C LYS A 13 -14.45 -21.57 8.84
N HIS A 14 -13.53 -22.46 9.19
CA HIS A 14 -12.57 -22.28 10.28
C HIS A 14 -11.66 -21.09 10.05
N SER A 15 -11.30 -20.80 8.81
CA SER A 15 -10.43 -19.68 8.49
C SER A 15 -11.04 -18.33 8.85
N LEU A 16 -12.37 -18.22 8.91
CA LEU A 16 -13.06 -16.99 9.28
C LEU A 16 -13.65 -17.01 10.70
N SER A 17 -13.65 -18.16 11.39
CA SER A 17 -14.16 -18.30 12.76
C SER A 17 -13.08 -18.29 13.84
N GLY A 18 -11.79 -18.40 13.47
CA GLY A 18 -10.67 -18.38 14.40
C GLY A 18 -9.88 -17.06 14.35
N THR A 19 -8.66 -17.10 14.88
CA THR A 19 -7.71 -16.00 14.75
C THR A 19 -7.13 -15.97 13.34
N PHE A 20 -7.17 -14.81 12.70
CA PHE A 20 -6.57 -14.56 11.41
C PHE A 20 -5.56 -13.42 11.52
N ARG A 21 -4.30 -13.70 11.15
CA ARG A 21 -3.19 -12.76 11.29
C ARG A 21 -2.81 -12.21 9.92
N LEU A 22 -3.06 -10.94 9.71
CA LEU A 22 -2.89 -10.25 8.44
C LEU A 22 -1.78 -9.21 8.54
N GLY A 23 -0.76 -9.32 7.70
CA GLY A 23 0.23 -8.28 7.49
C GLY A 23 -0.21 -7.33 6.37
N VAL A 24 0.03 -6.06 6.54
CA VAL A 24 -0.31 -5.05 5.52
C VAL A 24 0.82 -4.03 5.44
N LEU A 25 1.15 -3.58 4.23
CA LEU A 25 2.09 -2.48 4.06
C LEU A 25 1.54 -1.19 4.68
N PRO A 26 2.40 -0.40 5.35
CA PRO A 26 2.00 0.90 5.91
C PRO A 26 1.43 1.87 4.88
N THR A 27 1.82 1.75 3.62
CA THR A 27 1.33 2.60 2.53
C THR A 27 0.02 2.11 1.91
N VAL A 28 -0.48 0.96 2.33
CA VAL A 28 -1.74 0.37 1.88
C VAL A 28 -2.80 0.44 2.98
N ALA A 29 -2.40 0.16 4.21
CA ALA A 29 -3.31 0.00 5.35
C ALA A 29 -4.31 1.15 5.56
N PRO A 30 -3.90 2.44 5.61
CA PRO A 30 -4.82 3.54 5.90
C PRO A 30 -5.91 3.72 4.85
N TYR A 31 -5.67 3.27 3.63
CA TYR A 31 -6.55 3.52 2.48
C TYR A 31 -7.40 2.30 2.12
N LEU A 32 -6.90 1.11 2.40
CA LEU A 32 -7.59 -0.14 2.07
C LEU A 32 -8.41 -0.70 3.24
N LEU A 33 -7.84 -0.76 4.45
CA LEU A 33 -8.49 -1.38 5.60
C LEU A 33 -9.87 -0.79 5.91
N PRO A 34 -10.07 0.54 5.90
CA PRO A 34 -11.39 1.12 6.17
C PRO A 34 -12.48 0.67 5.20
N ARG A 35 -12.12 0.23 4.01
CA ARG A 35 -13.08 -0.18 2.96
C ARG A 35 -13.69 -1.54 3.24
N PHE A 36 -12.95 -2.48 3.82
CA PHE A 36 -13.45 -3.82 4.05
C PHE A 36 -13.59 -4.22 5.53
N PHE A 37 -12.85 -3.60 6.42
CA PHE A 37 -12.80 -3.97 7.83
C PHE A 37 -14.18 -3.91 8.52
N PRO A 38 -14.98 -2.85 8.34
CA PRO A 38 -16.31 -2.77 8.93
C PRO A 38 -17.25 -3.87 8.41
N ARG A 39 -17.17 -4.19 7.13
CA ARG A 39 -17.94 -5.25 6.50
C ARG A 39 -17.53 -6.63 7.02
N LEU A 40 -16.23 -6.87 7.12
CA LEU A 40 -15.68 -8.11 7.67
C LEU A 40 -16.21 -8.36 9.10
N ARG A 41 -16.16 -7.34 9.95
CA ARG A 41 -16.65 -7.44 11.33
C ARG A 41 -18.14 -7.70 11.42
N LYS A 42 -18.92 -7.14 10.50
CA LYS A 42 -20.37 -7.31 10.45
C LYS A 42 -20.76 -8.70 9.97
N GLU A 43 -20.11 -9.20 8.92
CA GLU A 43 -20.42 -10.49 8.30
C GLU A 43 -19.79 -11.68 9.04
N HIS A 44 -18.67 -11.46 9.72
CA HIS A 44 -17.91 -12.49 10.43
C HIS A 44 -17.52 -12.02 11.84
N PRO A 45 -18.52 -11.83 12.72
CA PRO A 45 -18.28 -11.31 14.08
C PRO A 45 -17.44 -12.25 14.95
N GLU A 46 -17.39 -13.53 14.61
CA GLU A 46 -16.59 -14.56 15.29
C GLU A 46 -15.11 -14.56 14.89
N THR A 47 -14.72 -13.83 13.85
CA THR A 47 -13.34 -13.77 13.39
C THR A 47 -12.52 -12.82 14.27
N ASP A 48 -11.46 -13.34 14.89
CA ASP A 48 -10.45 -12.54 15.57
C ASP A 48 -9.38 -12.10 14.54
N LEU A 49 -9.62 -10.98 13.88
CA LEU A 49 -8.69 -10.43 12.91
C LEU A 49 -7.63 -9.58 13.61
N ARG A 50 -6.38 -10.00 13.46
CA ARG A 50 -5.20 -9.29 13.98
C ARG A 50 -4.39 -8.76 12.81
N VAL A 51 -4.24 -7.44 12.75
CA VAL A 51 -3.51 -6.76 11.67
C VAL A 51 -2.23 -6.18 12.21
N VAL A 52 -1.15 -6.34 11.46
CA VAL A 52 0.13 -5.71 11.73
C VAL A 52 0.64 -5.02 10.46
N GLU A 53 1.17 -3.81 10.62
CA GLU A 53 1.80 -3.08 9.53
C GLU A 53 3.30 -3.36 9.53
N LEU A 54 3.79 -3.92 8.44
CA LEU A 54 5.19 -4.31 8.27
C LEU A 54 5.66 -3.98 6.85
N LYS A 55 6.97 -3.77 6.71
CA LYS A 55 7.62 -3.64 5.40
C LYS A 55 7.69 -5.01 4.71
N THR A 56 7.87 -5.01 3.38
CA THR A 56 7.84 -6.22 2.55
C THR A 56 8.76 -7.34 3.08
N LYS A 57 9.99 -7.02 3.42
CA LYS A 57 10.96 -8.01 3.90
C LYS A 57 10.49 -8.69 5.19
N GLU A 58 9.97 -7.91 6.12
CA GLU A 58 9.45 -8.41 7.40
C GLU A 58 8.17 -9.23 7.21
N ILE A 59 7.30 -8.81 6.29
CA ILE A 59 6.11 -9.57 5.92
C ILE A 59 6.48 -10.95 5.37
N CYS A 60 7.41 -11.00 4.41
CA CYS A 60 7.84 -12.25 3.82
C CYS A 60 8.47 -13.19 4.85
N GLN A 61 9.26 -12.67 5.77
CA GLN A 61 9.83 -13.45 6.85
C GLN A 61 8.75 -13.99 7.80
N ALA A 62 7.79 -13.14 8.20
CA ALA A 62 6.71 -13.53 9.10
C ALA A 62 5.77 -14.58 8.48
N LEU A 63 5.55 -14.52 7.17
CA LEU A 63 4.83 -15.57 6.45
C LEU A 63 5.60 -16.90 6.48
N ARG A 64 6.90 -16.89 6.21
CA ARG A 64 7.75 -18.10 6.25
C ARG A 64 7.78 -18.74 7.63
N GLU A 65 7.79 -17.93 8.67
CA GLU A 65 7.82 -18.37 10.06
C GLU A 65 6.45 -18.77 10.62
N GLY A 66 5.38 -18.62 9.82
CA GLY A 66 4.02 -18.91 10.27
C GLY A 66 3.45 -17.92 11.27
N ILE A 67 4.07 -16.75 11.42
CA ILE A 67 3.59 -15.67 12.29
C ILE A 67 2.40 -14.96 11.67
N LEU A 68 2.36 -14.87 10.34
CA LEU A 68 1.24 -14.35 9.57
C LEU A 68 0.56 -15.46 8.77
N ASP A 69 -0.76 -15.35 8.61
CA ASP A 69 -1.55 -16.24 7.77
C ASP A 69 -1.64 -15.74 6.33
N ALA A 70 -1.68 -14.43 6.16
CA ALA A 70 -1.70 -13.77 4.86
C ALA A 70 -1.12 -12.37 4.97
N ALA A 71 -0.87 -11.76 3.83
CA ALA A 71 -0.42 -10.38 3.77
C ALA A 71 -0.96 -9.66 2.53
N ILE A 72 -1.15 -8.36 2.65
CA ILE A 72 -1.48 -7.47 1.55
C ILE A 72 -0.28 -6.57 1.31
N LEU A 73 0.32 -6.71 0.14
CA LEU A 73 1.50 -5.96 -0.25
C LEU A 73 1.54 -5.78 -1.76
N VAL A 74 2.64 -5.27 -2.27
CA VAL A 74 2.84 -5.02 -3.70
C VAL A 74 3.60 -6.18 -4.32
N ARG A 75 3.20 -6.59 -5.52
CA ARG A 75 3.94 -7.59 -6.29
C ARG A 75 5.35 -7.09 -6.61
N LEU A 76 6.35 -7.84 -6.17
CA LEU A 76 7.76 -7.57 -6.35
C LEU A 76 8.51 -8.88 -6.56
N PRO A 77 9.79 -8.87 -6.99
CA PRO A 77 10.59 -10.09 -7.07
C PRO A 77 10.62 -10.87 -5.76
N GLU A 78 10.62 -10.20 -4.62
CA GLU A 78 10.64 -10.81 -3.29
C GLU A 78 9.37 -11.60 -2.96
N THR A 79 8.27 -11.34 -3.66
CA THR A 79 7.00 -12.05 -3.48
C THR A 79 6.88 -13.29 -4.37
N GLU A 80 7.82 -13.54 -5.25
CA GLU A 80 7.83 -14.75 -6.07
C GLU A 80 7.98 -15.99 -5.17
N GLY A 81 7.32 -17.08 -5.54
CA GLY A 81 7.31 -18.32 -4.76
C GLY A 81 6.18 -18.44 -3.73
N TYR A 82 5.43 -17.35 -3.49
CA TYR A 82 4.20 -17.38 -2.70
C TYR A 82 2.98 -17.48 -3.61
N VAL A 83 1.86 -17.94 -3.05
CA VAL A 83 0.57 -17.86 -3.75
C VAL A 83 0.12 -16.41 -3.73
N GLN A 84 -0.04 -15.82 -4.90
CA GLN A 84 -0.41 -14.42 -5.07
C GLN A 84 -1.77 -14.30 -5.73
N THR A 85 -2.68 -13.56 -5.09
CA THR A 85 -3.97 -13.21 -5.67
C THR A 85 -3.98 -11.71 -5.95
N PRO A 86 -4.04 -11.27 -7.22
CA PRO A 86 -4.15 -9.85 -7.55
C PRO A 86 -5.43 -9.25 -6.95
N LEU A 87 -5.30 -8.10 -6.31
CA LEU A 87 -6.43 -7.38 -5.74
C LEU A 87 -6.82 -6.18 -6.62
N TYR A 88 -5.86 -5.32 -6.92
CA TYR A 88 -6.06 -4.16 -7.79
C TYR A 88 -4.75 -3.57 -8.26
N TYR A 89 -4.83 -2.78 -9.34
CA TYR A 89 -3.76 -1.88 -9.75
C TYR A 89 -4.08 -0.48 -9.24
N GLU A 90 -3.04 0.24 -8.85
CA GLU A 90 -3.19 1.57 -8.28
C GLU A 90 -2.11 2.49 -8.84
N GLN A 91 -2.54 3.67 -9.31
CA GLN A 91 -1.64 4.72 -9.76
C GLN A 91 -1.18 5.56 -8.57
N PHE A 92 -0.02 6.17 -8.72
CA PHE A 92 0.42 7.23 -7.82
C PHE A 92 -0.02 8.58 -8.34
N VAL A 93 -0.26 9.50 -7.43
CA VAL A 93 -0.50 10.91 -7.74
C VAL A 93 0.48 11.77 -6.95
N VAL A 94 0.68 13.00 -7.42
CA VAL A 94 1.60 13.95 -6.81
C VAL A 94 0.81 14.88 -5.89
N TYR A 95 1.34 15.11 -4.70
CA TYR A 95 0.78 16.02 -3.71
C TYR A 95 1.74 17.20 -3.55
N VAL A 96 1.30 18.40 -3.95
CA VAL A 96 2.19 19.55 -4.17
C VAL A 96 1.80 20.71 -3.27
N SER A 97 2.78 21.24 -2.57
CA SER A 97 2.58 22.46 -1.78
C SER A 97 2.29 23.66 -2.67
N ARG A 98 1.42 24.57 -2.19
CA ARG A 98 1.04 25.79 -2.92
C ARG A 98 2.23 26.71 -3.26
N GLY A 99 3.27 26.66 -2.46
CA GLY A 99 4.49 27.44 -2.67
C GLY A 99 5.46 26.90 -3.71
N GLU A 100 5.23 25.68 -4.20
CA GLU A 100 6.14 25.04 -5.15
C GLU A 100 5.78 25.37 -6.60
N ALA A 101 6.79 25.46 -7.47
CA ALA A 101 6.59 25.74 -8.89
C ALA A 101 5.69 24.73 -9.59
N LEU A 102 5.75 23.46 -9.15
CA LEU A 102 4.91 22.39 -9.70
C LEU A 102 3.42 22.57 -9.42
N PHE A 103 3.06 23.41 -8.44
CA PHE A 103 1.66 23.67 -8.11
C PHE A 103 0.87 24.26 -9.29
N ASP A 104 1.53 25.05 -10.14
CA ASP A 104 0.90 25.67 -11.31
C ASP A 104 0.74 24.72 -12.50
N ARG A 105 1.28 23.48 -12.40
CA ARG A 105 1.11 22.47 -13.43
C ARG A 105 -0.22 21.75 -13.30
N THR A 106 -0.85 21.43 -14.42
CA THR A 106 -2.07 20.62 -14.46
C THR A 106 -1.78 19.12 -14.41
N SER A 107 -0.59 18.70 -14.87
CA SER A 107 -0.06 17.36 -14.75
C SER A 107 1.46 17.42 -14.58
N ILE A 108 2.04 16.38 -14.03
CA ILE A 108 3.46 16.35 -13.70
C ILE A 108 4.12 15.20 -14.44
N ARG A 109 5.17 15.50 -15.17
CA ARG A 109 6.06 14.50 -15.79
C ARG A 109 7.08 14.04 -14.76
N THR A 110 7.54 12.81 -14.88
CA THR A 110 8.60 12.31 -14.00
C THR A 110 9.86 13.17 -14.08
N SER A 111 10.17 13.71 -15.26
CA SER A 111 11.30 14.62 -15.45
C SER A 111 11.15 15.98 -14.73
N ASP A 112 9.92 16.40 -14.43
CA ASP A 112 9.67 17.65 -13.71
C ASP A 112 10.07 17.56 -12.23
N LEU A 113 10.26 16.35 -11.70
CA LEU A 113 10.60 16.12 -10.30
C LEU A 113 12.08 16.31 -10.00
N GLU A 114 12.91 16.40 -11.02
CA GLU A 114 14.34 16.60 -10.83
C GLU A 114 14.64 17.95 -10.16
N GLY A 115 15.37 17.91 -9.05
CA GLY A 115 15.73 19.10 -8.30
C GLY A 115 14.64 19.62 -7.35
N GLU A 116 13.44 19.04 -7.37
CA GLU A 116 12.36 19.44 -6.47
C GLU A 116 12.56 18.95 -5.03
N PRO A 117 12.06 19.68 -4.02
CA PRO A 117 12.12 19.24 -2.64
C PRO A 117 11.10 18.14 -2.37
N LEU A 118 11.54 16.89 -2.44
CA LEU A 118 10.68 15.71 -2.29
C LEU A 118 10.70 15.16 -0.87
N TRP A 119 9.51 14.90 -0.32
CA TRP A 119 9.34 14.09 0.87
C TRP A 119 9.14 12.64 0.43
N LEU A 120 10.11 11.78 0.70
CA LEU A 120 10.05 10.35 0.38
C LEU A 120 10.21 9.52 1.64
N LEU A 121 9.56 8.37 1.66
CA LEU A 121 9.73 7.39 2.73
C LEU A 121 11.19 6.93 2.78
N ASP A 122 11.62 6.45 3.94
CA ASP A 122 12.97 5.93 4.13
C ASP A 122 13.21 4.63 3.35
N GLU A 123 14.45 4.20 3.30
CA GLU A 123 14.82 2.94 2.65
C GLU A 123 14.08 1.74 3.24
N GLY A 124 13.78 0.76 2.38
CA GLY A 124 13.03 -0.44 2.76
C GLY A 124 11.53 -0.33 2.57
N HIS A 125 10.98 0.85 2.30
CA HIS A 125 9.62 0.98 1.81
C HIS A 125 9.58 0.76 0.29
N CYS A 126 8.87 -0.27 -0.15
CA CYS A 126 8.73 -0.55 -1.59
C CYS A 126 8.09 0.62 -2.36
N PHE A 127 7.25 1.40 -1.71
CA PHE A 127 6.67 2.63 -2.27
C PHE A 127 7.75 3.63 -2.70
N ARG A 128 8.74 3.87 -1.84
CA ARG A 128 9.90 4.71 -2.16
C ARG A 128 10.70 4.12 -3.33
N ASP A 129 11.02 2.84 -3.25
CA ASP A 129 11.88 2.18 -4.23
C ASP A 129 11.25 2.20 -5.62
N GLN A 130 9.94 1.98 -5.71
CA GLN A 130 9.18 2.07 -6.96
C GLN A 130 9.21 3.48 -7.54
N LEU A 131 9.00 4.51 -6.72
CA LEU A 131 9.02 5.90 -7.17
C LEU A 131 10.41 6.33 -7.61
N VAL A 132 11.44 6.01 -6.85
CA VAL A 132 12.84 6.33 -7.18
C VAL A 132 13.22 5.70 -8.51
N LYS A 133 12.90 4.43 -8.70
CA LYS A 133 13.20 3.71 -9.93
C LYS A 133 12.40 4.23 -11.12
N PHE A 134 11.10 4.39 -10.96
CA PHE A 134 10.20 4.79 -12.04
C PHE A 134 10.47 6.22 -12.51
N CYS A 135 10.67 7.12 -11.59
CA CYS A 135 10.91 8.54 -11.88
C CYS A 135 12.39 8.86 -12.16
N HIS A 136 13.26 7.85 -12.18
CA HIS A 136 14.71 8.01 -12.33
C HIS A 136 15.30 9.03 -11.34
N LEU A 137 14.76 9.07 -10.13
CA LEU A 137 15.24 9.97 -9.09
C LEU A 137 16.61 9.50 -8.61
N PRO A 138 17.59 10.41 -8.43
CA PRO A 138 18.88 10.04 -7.84
C PRO A 138 18.64 9.43 -6.45
N ALA A 139 19.18 8.25 -6.23
CA ALA A 139 19.12 7.60 -4.92
C ALA A 139 19.71 8.53 -3.87
N ALA A 140 18.98 8.78 -2.80
CA ALA A 140 19.42 9.53 -1.64
C ALA A 140 19.87 10.98 -1.91
N ARG A 141 19.01 11.82 -2.41
CA ARG A 141 19.28 13.26 -2.34
C ARG A 141 19.23 13.74 -0.90
N GLU A 142 20.16 14.61 -0.58
CA GLU A 142 20.42 15.07 0.80
C GLU A 142 19.25 15.75 1.50
N ALA A 143 18.30 16.30 0.75
CA ALA A 143 17.11 16.92 1.31
C ALA A 143 16.22 15.96 2.12
N GLN A 144 16.41 14.66 1.96
CA GLN A 144 15.60 13.63 2.63
C GLN A 144 16.18 13.15 3.96
N LYS A 145 17.38 13.62 4.32
CA LYS A 145 18.02 13.24 5.58
C LYS A 145 17.37 13.86 6.82
N THR A 146 16.51 14.85 6.60
CA THR A 146 15.87 15.59 7.70
C THR A 146 14.81 14.76 8.42
N TYR A 147 14.24 13.74 7.77
CA TYR A 147 13.19 12.93 8.34
C TYR A 147 13.41 11.44 8.10
N THR A 148 13.60 10.70 9.18
CA THR A 148 13.72 9.24 9.16
C THR A 148 12.39 8.62 9.57
N LEU A 149 12.02 7.47 9.01
CA LEU A 149 10.81 6.74 9.34
C LEU A 149 9.51 7.54 9.09
N GLY A 150 9.47 8.33 8.05
CA GLY A 150 8.29 9.08 7.67
C GLY A 150 7.11 8.18 7.29
N SER A 151 5.93 8.77 7.25
CA SER A 151 4.72 8.14 6.72
C SER A 151 4.12 9.03 5.64
N ILE A 152 3.29 8.45 4.77
CA ILE A 152 2.57 9.22 3.74
C ILE A 152 1.74 10.33 4.40
N GLU A 153 1.05 10.02 5.49
CA GLU A 153 0.22 10.99 6.20
C GLU A 153 1.05 12.14 6.80
N THR A 154 2.21 11.86 7.36
CA THR A 154 3.12 12.90 7.86
C THR A 154 3.59 13.81 6.72
N PHE A 155 3.98 13.23 5.60
CA PHE A 155 4.43 14.03 4.46
C PHE A 155 3.33 14.87 3.83
N MET A 156 2.10 14.36 3.82
CA MET A 156 0.95 15.18 3.42
C MET A 156 0.80 16.41 4.31
N ARG A 157 0.97 16.24 5.63
CA ARG A 157 0.93 17.40 6.56
C ARG A 157 2.05 18.39 6.28
N MET A 158 3.26 17.90 5.94
CA MET A 158 4.38 18.76 5.56
C MET A 158 4.08 19.58 4.30
N VAL A 159 3.50 18.95 3.29
CA VAL A 159 3.06 19.61 2.05
C VAL A 159 1.99 20.65 2.32
N GLU A 160 0.99 20.32 3.11
CA GLU A 160 -0.07 21.25 3.52
C GLU A 160 0.47 22.43 4.33
N GLY A 161 1.54 22.21 5.09
CA GLY A 161 2.26 23.24 5.82
C GLY A 161 3.09 24.20 4.96
N GLY A 162 3.13 23.98 3.66
CA GLY A 162 3.76 24.91 2.71
C GLY A 162 5.12 24.49 2.17
N GLN A 163 5.55 23.26 2.35
CA GLN A 163 6.86 22.79 1.91
C GLN A 163 6.78 21.49 1.11
N GLY A 164 7.39 21.51 -0.07
CA GLY A 164 7.78 20.34 -0.81
C GLY A 164 6.66 19.64 -1.55
N VAL A 165 7.01 18.46 -1.99
CA VAL A 165 6.21 17.57 -2.84
C VAL A 165 6.30 16.16 -2.28
N THR A 166 5.18 15.47 -2.26
CA THR A 166 5.17 14.03 -1.95
C THR A 166 4.26 13.28 -2.92
N PHE A 167 4.18 11.98 -2.73
CA PHE A 167 3.40 11.10 -3.58
C PHE A 167 2.41 10.32 -2.70
N ILE A 168 1.20 10.16 -3.21
CA ILE A 168 0.17 9.42 -2.50
C ILE A 168 -0.45 8.38 -3.44
N PRO A 169 -0.94 7.27 -2.90
CA PRO A 169 -1.65 6.30 -3.71
C PRO A 169 -3.03 6.85 -4.10
N GLU A 170 -3.49 6.45 -5.27
CA GLU A 170 -4.79 6.84 -5.81
C GLU A 170 -5.94 6.60 -4.84
N LEU A 171 -5.91 5.51 -4.09
CA LEU A 171 -6.94 5.16 -3.11
C LEU A 171 -7.08 6.22 -2.00
N ALA A 172 -6.02 6.96 -1.71
CA ALA A 172 -6.04 8.04 -0.73
C ALA A 172 -6.95 9.19 -1.13
N LEU A 173 -7.21 9.37 -2.43
CA LEU A 173 -8.02 10.49 -2.94
C LEU A 173 -9.44 10.52 -2.36
N GLU A 174 -10.03 9.37 -2.08
CA GLU A 174 -11.38 9.27 -1.52
C GLU A 174 -11.49 9.84 -0.11
N GLN A 175 -10.38 9.92 0.61
CA GLN A 175 -10.33 10.40 1.99
C GLN A 175 -9.99 11.90 2.09
N LEU A 176 -9.69 12.55 0.97
CA LEU A 176 -9.26 13.93 0.95
C LEU A 176 -10.43 14.90 1.06
N THR A 177 -10.22 16.00 1.79
CA THR A 177 -11.12 17.15 1.78
C THR A 177 -11.04 17.89 0.44
N VAL A 178 -11.97 18.80 0.19
CA VAL A 178 -11.96 19.64 -1.01
C VAL A 178 -10.65 20.44 -1.09
N GLU A 179 -10.20 20.99 0.02
CA GLU A 179 -8.97 21.78 0.12
C GLU A 179 -7.74 20.94 -0.17
N GLN A 180 -7.69 19.72 0.34
CA GLN A 180 -6.60 18.80 0.08
C GLN A 180 -6.54 18.38 -1.40
N LYS A 181 -7.69 18.18 -2.03
CA LYS A 181 -7.75 17.81 -3.46
C LYS A 181 -7.15 18.89 -4.37
N GLU A 182 -7.17 20.15 -3.95
CA GLU A 182 -6.53 21.22 -4.69
C GLU A 182 -5.01 21.09 -4.79
N LEU A 183 -4.39 20.32 -3.89
CA LEU A 183 -2.96 20.05 -3.89
C LEU A 183 -2.56 18.83 -4.75
N VAL A 184 -3.53 18.10 -5.26
CA VAL A 184 -3.29 16.88 -6.05
C VAL A 184 -3.02 17.24 -7.51
N ARG A 185 -1.99 16.58 -8.09
CA ARG A 185 -1.69 16.64 -9.53
C ARG A 185 -1.48 15.24 -10.07
N PRO A 186 -2.14 14.89 -11.18
CA PRO A 186 -1.89 13.60 -11.83
C PRO A 186 -0.51 13.58 -12.48
N PHE A 187 0.06 12.39 -12.60
CA PHE A 187 1.20 12.19 -13.48
C PHE A 187 0.77 12.22 -14.95
N ALA A 188 1.60 12.82 -15.79
CA ALA A 188 1.52 12.58 -17.22
C ALA A 188 2.02 11.15 -17.56
N LEU A 189 1.65 10.62 -18.70
CA LEU A 189 2.10 9.30 -19.15
C LEU A 189 3.63 9.26 -19.35
N PRO A 190 4.30 8.16 -18.98
CA PRO A 190 3.77 6.97 -18.30
C PRO A 190 3.50 7.23 -16.82
N ILE A 191 2.42 6.66 -16.28
CA ILE A 191 2.00 6.88 -14.90
C ILE A 191 2.58 5.81 -14.00
N PRO A 192 3.29 6.15 -12.90
CA PRO A 192 3.73 5.18 -11.92
C PRO A 192 2.54 4.40 -11.36
N THR A 193 2.64 3.07 -11.42
CA THR A 193 1.55 2.17 -11.03
C THR A 193 2.13 0.99 -10.25
N ARG A 194 1.38 0.49 -9.27
CA ARG A 194 1.72 -0.72 -8.52
C ARG A 194 0.57 -1.71 -8.53
N GLN A 195 0.87 -3.00 -8.42
CA GLN A 195 -0.12 -4.04 -8.24
C GLN A 195 -0.16 -4.47 -6.78
N VAL A 196 -1.30 -4.28 -6.14
CA VAL A 196 -1.55 -4.76 -4.78
C VAL A 196 -2.07 -6.19 -4.85
N VAL A 197 -1.48 -7.07 -4.07
CA VAL A 197 -1.78 -8.51 -4.06
C VAL A 197 -2.03 -9.01 -2.64
N LEU A 198 -2.82 -10.06 -2.54
CA LEU A 198 -2.92 -10.89 -1.34
C LEU A 198 -1.91 -12.04 -1.47
N LEU A 199 -1.07 -12.19 -0.47
CA LEU A 199 0.00 -13.18 -0.43
C LEU A 199 -0.29 -14.21 0.65
N THR A 200 -0.16 -15.49 0.30
CA THR A 200 -0.30 -16.60 1.25
C THR A 200 0.81 -17.61 1.03
N THR A 201 1.05 -18.45 2.04
CA THR A 201 1.92 -19.62 1.92
C THR A 201 1.08 -20.85 1.61
N GLY A 202 1.62 -21.77 0.78
CA GLY A 202 0.96 -23.04 0.43
C GLY A 202 -0.17 -22.89 -0.58
N ASP A 203 -0.93 -23.98 -0.80
CA ASP A 203 -1.93 -24.08 -1.85
C ASP A 203 -3.31 -23.56 -1.44
N PHE A 204 -3.45 -23.11 -0.19
CA PHE A 204 -4.74 -22.69 0.35
C PHE A 204 -4.92 -21.17 0.22
N VAL A 205 -5.88 -20.77 -0.61
CA VAL A 205 -6.31 -19.38 -0.73
C VAL A 205 -7.62 -19.23 0.03
N ARG A 206 -7.67 -18.31 1.00
CA ARG A 206 -8.89 -17.99 1.75
C ARG A 206 -9.81 -17.14 0.89
N HIS A 207 -10.63 -17.78 0.08
CA HIS A 207 -11.50 -17.15 -0.90
C HIS A 207 -12.44 -16.12 -0.26
N SER A 208 -12.98 -16.43 0.92
CA SER A 208 -13.89 -15.52 1.60
C SER A 208 -13.26 -14.18 1.97
N LEU A 209 -11.99 -14.18 2.38
CA LEU A 209 -11.27 -12.92 2.63
C LEU A 209 -11.00 -12.17 1.34
N ARG A 210 -10.62 -12.89 0.28
CA ARG A 210 -10.39 -12.29 -1.04
C ARG A 210 -11.64 -11.60 -1.57
N ASP A 211 -12.81 -12.21 -1.40
CA ASP A 211 -14.08 -11.68 -1.91
C ASP A 211 -14.54 -10.42 -1.13
N LEU A 212 -14.01 -10.19 0.06
CA LEU A 212 -14.26 -8.98 0.85
C LEU A 212 -13.39 -7.79 0.44
N LEU A 213 -12.34 -8.03 -0.30
CA LEU A 213 -11.38 -7.02 -0.77
C LEU A 213 -11.72 -6.56 -2.18
#